data_f91a69600ce0547c19427d075d683308
#
_entry.id   f91a69600ce0547c19427d075d683308
#
_cell.length_a   1.000
_cell.length_b   1.000
_cell.length_c   1.000
_cell.angle_alpha   90.00
_cell.angle_beta   90.00
_cell.angle_gamma   90.00
#
_symmetry.space_group_name_H-M   'P 1'
#
loop_
_entity.id
_entity.type
_entity.pdbx_description
1 polymer ?
#
loop_
_entity_poly.entity_id
_entity_poly.type
_entity_poly.pdbx_seq_one_letter_code
_entity_poly.pdbx_strand_id
1 'polypeptide(L)'
;MLNDAGAEFSEEERSELLGHLHTNTNLLLTLVNDVLDLSKLESGNYSISLSNVVLPELCQSTLAGVAHRVAEGVRLELKQPDTEIILNTDAQRLQQILTNLLVNACKYTSQGSIVLAYEIAGTSIIFSVTDTGCGIDKEKGELIFQRFEKLDNMNPGFGLGLSICRSLTTLLGGKIYLDTQYTGGARFVVELPLHPPV
;
A
#
# COMPACT_ATOMS: atom_id res chain seq x y z
N MET A 1 20.52 -52.40 -1.57
CA MET A 1 19.09 -52.20 -1.88
C MET A 1 18.67 -50.92 -1.17
N LEU A 2 18.82 -49.83 -1.82
CA LEU A 2 18.29 -48.54 -1.35
C LEU A 2 16.84 -48.49 -1.84
N ASN A 3 15.86 -48.70 -0.94
CA ASN A 3 14.47 -48.44 -1.21
C ASN A 3 14.28 -46.94 -1.29
N ASP A 4 14.19 -46.44 -2.50
CA ASP A 4 13.73 -45.11 -2.83
C ASP A 4 12.21 -45.08 -2.64
N ALA A 5 11.79 -44.92 -1.38
CA ALA A 5 10.41 -44.64 -1.06
C ALA A 5 10.17 -43.16 -1.45
N GLY A 6 9.93 -42.95 -2.73
CA GLY A 6 9.36 -41.69 -3.19
C GLY A 6 8.03 -41.48 -2.45
N ALA A 7 8.04 -40.60 -1.46
CA ALA A 7 6.81 -40.18 -0.82
C ALA A 7 5.93 -39.52 -1.91
N GLU A 8 4.96 -40.28 -2.41
CA GLU A 8 3.92 -39.72 -3.27
C GLU A 8 3.05 -38.85 -2.37
N PHE A 9 3.19 -37.52 -2.54
CA PHE A 9 2.29 -36.56 -1.89
C PHE A 9 0.85 -36.85 -2.34
N SER A 10 -0.07 -36.80 -1.41
CA SER A 10 -1.51 -36.81 -1.74
C SER A 10 -1.84 -35.57 -2.59
N GLU A 11 -2.93 -35.59 -3.34
CA GLU A 11 -3.41 -34.46 -4.13
C GLU A 11 -3.62 -33.21 -3.26
N GLU A 12 -4.07 -33.40 -2.01
CA GLU A 12 -4.23 -32.31 -1.04
C GLU A 12 -2.89 -31.71 -0.63
N GLU A 13 -1.90 -32.51 -0.27
CA GLU A 13 -0.54 -32.07 0.08
C GLU A 13 0.16 -31.36 -1.10
N ARG A 14 -0.04 -31.86 -2.32
CA ARG A 14 0.48 -31.19 -3.54
C ARG A 14 -0.17 -29.85 -3.76
N SER A 15 -1.49 -29.73 -3.57
CA SER A 15 -2.23 -28.47 -3.71
C SER A 15 -1.78 -27.44 -2.68
N GLU A 16 -1.59 -27.87 -1.42
CA GLU A 16 -1.09 -27.01 -0.35
C GLU A 16 0.34 -26.54 -0.62
N LEU A 17 1.23 -27.46 -1.03
CA LEU A 17 2.61 -27.14 -1.38
C LEU A 17 2.68 -26.15 -2.55
N LEU A 18 1.88 -26.34 -3.60
CA LEU A 18 1.79 -25.41 -4.72
C LEU A 18 1.28 -24.03 -4.28
N GLY A 19 0.30 -23.98 -3.37
CA GLY A 19 -0.18 -22.72 -2.77
C GLY A 19 0.92 -21.99 -2.01
N HIS A 20 1.70 -22.69 -1.20
CA HIS A 20 2.85 -22.13 -0.49
C HIS A 20 3.95 -21.64 -1.44
N LEU A 21 4.27 -22.41 -2.49
CA LEU A 21 5.24 -22.02 -3.50
C LEU A 21 4.79 -20.75 -4.22
N HIS A 22 3.54 -20.67 -4.63
CA HIS A 22 2.99 -19.47 -5.30
C HIS A 22 3.05 -18.24 -4.39
N THR A 23 2.64 -18.38 -3.13
CA THR A 23 2.69 -17.31 -2.13
C THR A 23 4.11 -16.82 -1.91
N ASN A 24 5.06 -17.73 -1.70
CA ASN A 24 6.47 -17.37 -1.46
C ASN A 24 7.12 -16.74 -2.69
N THR A 25 6.78 -17.22 -3.90
CA THR A 25 7.27 -16.64 -5.15
C THR A 25 6.77 -15.19 -5.32
N ASN A 26 5.50 -14.93 -5.04
CA ASN A 26 4.94 -13.56 -5.10
C ASN A 26 5.56 -12.64 -4.04
N LEU A 27 5.83 -13.15 -2.84
CA LEU A 27 6.54 -12.39 -1.81
C LEU A 27 7.96 -12.04 -2.26
N LEU A 28 8.70 -12.99 -2.85
CA LEU A 28 10.04 -12.75 -3.37
C LEU A 28 10.06 -11.72 -4.50
N LEU A 29 9.12 -11.82 -5.44
CA LEU A 29 8.99 -10.83 -6.53
C LEU A 29 8.69 -9.43 -5.98
N THR A 30 7.82 -9.33 -4.98
CA THR A 30 7.54 -8.05 -4.29
C THR A 30 8.80 -7.49 -3.65
N LEU A 31 9.58 -8.30 -2.93
CA LEU A 31 10.83 -7.87 -2.31
C LEU A 31 11.84 -7.36 -3.35
N VAL A 32 12.03 -8.11 -4.44
CA VAL A 32 12.96 -7.70 -5.51
C VAL A 32 12.54 -6.35 -6.11
N ASN A 33 11.26 -6.16 -6.40
CA ASN A 33 10.75 -4.89 -6.92
C ASN A 33 10.92 -3.75 -5.92
N ASP A 34 10.62 -3.98 -4.64
CA ASP A 34 10.79 -3.00 -3.56
C ASP A 34 12.26 -2.57 -3.43
N VAL A 35 13.21 -3.51 -3.49
CA VAL A 35 14.64 -3.22 -3.43
C VAL A 35 15.11 -2.45 -4.66
N LEU A 36 14.63 -2.79 -5.86
CA LEU A 36 14.93 -2.07 -7.09
C LEU A 36 14.38 -0.64 -7.06
N ASP A 37 13.16 -0.45 -6.56
CA ASP A 37 12.56 0.88 -6.40
C ASP A 37 13.37 1.72 -5.40
N LEU A 38 13.75 1.16 -4.25
CA LEU A 38 14.62 1.85 -3.29
C LEU A 38 15.97 2.23 -3.89
N SER A 39 16.61 1.33 -4.62
CA SER A 39 17.91 1.60 -5.27
C SER A 39 17.80 2.75 -6.28
N LYS A 40 16.72 2.79 -7.08
CA LYS A 40 16.47 3.90 -8.01
C LYS A 40 16.23 5.21 -7.28
N LEU A 41 15.44 5.20 -6.19
CA LEU A 41 15.14 6.36 -5.37
C LEU A 41 16.42 6.94 -4.72
N GLU A 42 17.32 6.09 -4.21
CA GLU A 42 18.59 6.50 -3.60
C GLU A 42 19.60 7.07 -4.60
N SER A 43 19.66 6.50 -5.80
CA SER A 43 20.58 6.95 -6.84
C SER A 43 20.18 8.29 -7.48
N GLY A 44 19.00 8.83 -7.13
CA GLY A 44 18.46 10.05 -7.75
C GLY A 44 18.07 9.87 -9.24
N ASN A 45 18.15 8.64 -9.74
CA ASN A 45 17.84 8.30 -11.14
C ASN A 45 16.35 8.00 -11.37
N TYR A 46 15.50 8.47 -10.45
CA TYR A 46 14.06 8.23 -10.55
C TYR A 46 13.42 9.34 -11.37
N SER A 47 12.97 9.05 -12.58
CA SER A 47 12.24 9.99 -13.42
C SER A 47 10.76 10.00 -13.05
N ILE A 48 10.21 11.20 -12.81
CA ILE A 48 8.77 11.42 -12.65
C ILE A 48 8.18 11.67 -14.04
N SER A 49 7.08 10.99 -14.35
CA SER A 49 6.31 11.20 -15.56
C SER A 49 4.99 11.90 -15.22
N LEU A 50 5.01 13.23 -15.22
CA LEU A 50 3.81 14.02 -14.94
C LEU A 50 2.79 13.92 -16.06
N SER A 51 1.54 13.69 -15.70
CA SER A 51 0.39 13.66 -16.60
C SER A 51 -0.86 14.17 -15.89
N ASN A 52 -1.88 14.55 -16.64
CA ASN A 52 -3.18 14.90 -16.07
C ASN A 52 -3.95 13.63 -15.71
N VAL A 53 -4.11 13.38 -14.42
CA VAL A 53 -4.71 12.17 -13.87
C VAL A 53 -6.12 12.46 -13.38
N VAL A 54 -7.11 11.75 -13.91
CA VAL A 54 -8.50 11.79 -13.44
C VAL A 54 -8.58 10.98 -12.16
N LEU A 55 -8.68 11.66 -11.01
CA LEU A 55 -8.58 11.01 -9.70
C LEU A 55 -9.68 10.00 -9.41
N PRO A 56 -10.97 10.24 -9.75
CA PRO A 56 -12.01 9.23 -9.59
C PRO A 56 -11.64 7.89 -10.23
N GLU A 57 -11.14 7.90 -11.45
CA GLU A 57 -10.77 6.70 -12.21
C GLU A 57 -9.58 5.98 -11.56
N LEU A 58 -8.55 6.73 -11.20
CA LEU A 58 -7.37 6.17 -10.54
C LEU A 58 -7.73 5.54 -9.18
N CYS A 59 -8.52 6.22 -8.36
CA CYS A 59 -8.93 5.70 -7.05
C CYS A 59 -9.83 4.46 -7.18
N GLN A 60 -10.80 4.47 -8.11
CA GLN A 60 -11.66 3.31 -8.37
C GLN A 60 -10.86 2.10 -8.86
N SER A 61 -9.95 2.29 -9.83
CA SER A 61 -9.11 1.22 -10.33
C SER A 61 -8.19 0.66 -9.25
N THR A 62 -7.65 1.53 -8.37
CA THR A 62 -6.81 1.11 -7.24
C THR A 62 -7.59 0.27 -6.23
N LEU A 63 -8.81 0.69 -5.87
CA LEU A 63 -9.68 -0.09 -4.99
C LEU A 63 -10.07 -1.44 -5.61
N ALA A 64 -10.43 -1.47 -6.89
CA ALA A 64 -10.73 -2.72 -7.60
C ALA A 64 -9.53 -3.69 -7.58
N GLY A 65 -8.32 -3.16 -7.72
CA GLY A 65 -7.08 -3.96 -7.67
C GLY A 65 -6.82 -4.65 -6.33
N VAL A 66 -7.31 -4.11 -5.22
CA VAL A 66 -7.13 -4.68 -3.88
C VAL A 66 -8.36 -5.41 -3.33
N ALA A 67 -9.52 -5.33 -4.00
CA ALA A 67 -10.78 -5.88 -3.52
C ALA A 67 -10.73 -7.37 -3.17
N HIS A 68 -9.94 -8.15 -3.92
CA HIS A 68 -9.75 -9.59 -3.68
C HIS A 68 -8.95 -9.90 -2.40
N ARG A 69 -8.32 -8.90 -1.76
CA ARG A 69 -7.54 -9.02 -0.51
C ARG A 69 -8.37 -8.66 0.73
N VAL A 70 -9.53 -8.08 0.53
CA VAL A 70 -10.41 -7.63 1.63
C VAL A 70 -11.02 -8.85 2.30
N ALA A 71 -10.94 -8.94 3.62
CA ALA A 71 -11.55 -10.03 4.38
C ALA A 71 -13.08 -10.02 4.23
N GLU A 72 -13.68 -11.20 4.30
CA GLU A 72 -15.13 -11.34 4.22
C GLU A 72 -15.82 -10.49 5.33
N GLY A 73 -16.83 -9.71 4.95
CA GLY A 73 -17.55 -8.83 5.87
C GLY A 73 -16.89 -7.46 6.12
N VAL A 74 -15.68 -7.21 5.60
CA VAL A 74 -15.06 -5.87 5.64
C VAL A 74 -15.57 -5.05 4.44
N ARG A 75 -16.03 -3.82 4.69
CA ARG A 75 -16.47 -2.91 3.64
C ARG A 75 -15.29 -2.14 3.08
N LEU A 76 -15.21 -2.06 1.76
CA LEU A 76 -14.22 -1.25 1.03
C LEU A 76 -14.96 -0.08 0.38
N GLU A 77 -14.62 1.15 0.74
CA GLU A 77 -15.35 2.35 0.36
C GLU A 77 -14.44 3.40 -0.27
N LEU A 78 -14.95 4.14 -1.27
CA LEU A 78 -14.36 5.36 -1.79
C LEU A 78 -15.20 6.55 -1.32
N LYS A 79 -14.55 7.54 -0.71
CA LYS A 79 -15.13 8.85 -0.41
C LYS A 79 -14.42 9.91 -1.22
N GLN A 80 -15.17 10.60 -2.06
CA GLN A 80 -14.65 11.60 -2.99
C GLN A 80 -15.57 12.79 -3.08
N PRO A 81 -15.09 13.97 -3.47
CA PRO A 81 -15.92 15.11 -3.80
C PRO A 81 -16.88 14.80 -4.96
N ASP A 82 -17.99 15.52 -5.03
CA ASP A 82 -18.96 15.40 -6.14
C ASP A 82 -18.40 15.92 -7.47
N THR A 83 -17.37 16.76 -7.41
CA THR A 83 -16.70 17.33 -8.59
C THR A 83 -15.52 16.44 -9.00
N GLU A 84 -15.41 16.22 -10.32
CA GLU A 84 -14.25 15.55 -10.90
C GLU A 84 -12.98 16.40 -10.65
N ILE A 85 -11.95 15.76 -10.11
CA ILE A 85 -10.65 16.38 -9.86
C ILE A 85 -9.64 15.76 -10.81
N ILE A 86 -8.95 16.62 -11.55
CA ILE A 86 -7.79 16.26 -12.40
C ILE A 86 -6.54 16.81 -11.71
N LEU A 87 -5.61 15.92 -11.40
CA LEU A 87 -4.33 16.26 -10.76
C LEU A 87 -3.18 16.07 -11.75
N ASN A 88 -2.31 17.06 -11.88
CA ASN A 88 -1.08 16.90 -12.65
C ASN A 88 -0.03 16.20 -11.76
N THR A 89 0.16 14.89 -11.98
CA THR A 89 1.04 14.05 -11.16
C THR A 89 1.51 12.81 -11.93
N ASP A 90 2.37 12.01 -11.32
CA ASP A 90 2.72 10.69 -11.86
C ASP A 90 1.68 9.66 -11.41
N ALA A 91 0.81 9.23 -12.34
CA ALA A 91 -0.28 8.30 -12.08
C ALA A 91 0.22 6.98 -11.47
N GLN A 92 1.33 6.45 -12.01
CA GLN A 92 1.87 5.15 -11.58
C GLN A 92 2.38 5.22 -10.13
N ARG A 93 3.05 6.32 -9.77
CA ARG A 93 3.59 6.50 -8.41
C ARG A 93 2.51 6.78 -7.40
N LEU A 94 1.53 7.61 -7.75
CA LEU A 94 0.37 7.83 -6.90
C LEU A 94 -0.39 6.52 -6.67
N GLN A 95 -0.65 5.74 -7.73
CA GLN A 95 -1.30 4.44 -7.61
C GLN A 95 -0.51 3.48 -6.73
N GLN A 96 0.82 3.45 -6.86
CA GLN A 96 1.71 2.61 -6.04
C GLN A 96 1.61 2.98 -4.55
N ILE A 97 1.61 4.28 -4.21
CA ILE A 97 1.43 4.76 -2.83
C ILE A 97 0.08 4.27 -2.29
N LEU A 98 -1.02 4.57 -3.00
CA LEU A 98 -2.36 4.21 -2.54
C LEU A 98 -2.55 2.70 -2.42
N THR A 99 -2.01 1.92 -3.36
CA THR A 99 -2.05 0.44 -3.32
C THR A 99 -1.32 -0.09 -2.08
N ASN A 100 -0.12 0.40 -1.78
CA ASN A 100 0.63 -0.03 -0.61
C ASN A 100 -0.12 0.27 0.70
N LEU A 101 -0.73 1.43 0.81
CA LEU A 101 -1.53 1.80 1.98
C LEU A 101 -2.79 0.92 2.11
N LEU A 102 -3.51 0.68 1.01
CA LEU A 102 -4.69 -0.17 0.98
C LEU A 102 -4.35 -1.64 1.28
N VAL A 103 -3.25 -2.17 0.75
CA VAL A 103 -2.79 -3.54 1.06
C VAL A 103 -2.47 -3.68 2.55
N ASN A 104 -1.86 -2.66 3.17
CA ASN A 104 -1.66 -2.64 4.61
C ASN A 104 -3.00 -2.61 5.36
N ALA A 105 -3.94 -1.77 4.96
CA ALA A 105 -5.27 -1.74 5.56
C ALA A 105 -5.99 -3.11 5.45
N CYS A 106 -5.95 -3.77 4.29
CA CYS A 106 -6.53 -5.11 4.11
C CYS A 106 -5.87 -6.15 5.03
N LYS A 107 -4.56 -6.04 5.23
CA LYS A 107 -3.79 -6.98 6.06
C LYS A 107 -4.14 -6.91 7.55
N TYR A 108 -4.45 -5.71 8.05
CA TYR A 108 -4.67 -5.46 9.47
C TYR A 108 -6.14 -5.25 9.87
N THR A 109 -7.06 -5.36 8.91
CA THR A 109 -8.50 -5.22 9.14
C THR A 109 -9.22 -6.53 8.88
N SER A 110 -9.71 -7.17 9.93
CA SER A 110 -10.50 -8.40 9.85
C SER A 110 -12.01 -8.16 9.91
N GLN A 111 -12.45 -7.00 10.39
CA GLN A 111 -13.87 -6.62 10.48
C GLN A 111 -14.00 -5.10 10.35
N GLY A 112 -15.17 -4.63 9.92
CA GLY A 112 -15.49 -3.20 9.83
C GLY A 112 -15.29 -2.62 8.44
N SER A 113 -14.40 -1.64 8.26
CA SER A 113 -14.27 -0.95 6.97
C SER A 113 -12.87 -0.43 6.67
N ILE A 114 -12.58 -0.32 5.38
CA ILE A 114 -11.42 0.35 4.81
C ILE A 114 -11.94 1.44 3.88
N VAL A 115 -11.53 2.68 4.10
CA VAL A 115 -11.99 3.84 3.34
C VAL A 115 -10.80 4.52 2.69
N LEU A 116 -10.79 4.59 1.35
CA LEU A 116 -9.96 5.52 0.60
C LEU A 116 -10.77 6.82 0.43
N ALA A 117 -10.19 7.95 0.83
CA ALA A 117 -10.79 9.26 0.62
C ALA A 117 -9.79 10.24 0.03
N TYR A 118 -10.29 11.25 -0.70
CA TYR A 118 -9.48 12.40 -1.08
C TYR A 118 -10.32 13.68 -1.12
N GLU A 119 -9.67 14.80 -0.84
CA GLU A 119 -10.26 16.13 -0.85
C GLU A 119 -9.24 17.21 -1.18
N ILE A 120 -9.69 18.35 -1.65
CA ILE A 120 -8.84 19.54 -1.85
C ILE A 120 -8.81 20.34 -0.54
N ALA A 121 -7.61 20.66 -0.06
CA ALA A 121 -7.38 21.49 1.09
C ALA A 121 -6.38 22.63 0.74
N GLY A 122 -6.90 23.79 0.46
CA GLY A 122 -6.08 24.95 0.05
C GLY A 122 -5.35 24.70 -1.27
N THR A 123 -4.01 24.66 -1.23
CA THR A 123 -3.14 24.41 -2.38
C THR A 123 -2.70 22.96 -2.53
N SER A 124 -3.26 22.09 -1.70
CA SER A 124 -2.92 20.67 -1.66
C SER A 124 -4.15 19.81 -1.92
N ILE A 125 -3.92 18.58 -2.36
CA ILE A 125 -4.87 17.50 -2.31
C ILE A 125 -4.44 16.54 -1.21
N ILE A 126 -5.40 16.10 -0.41
CA ILE A 126 -5.20 15.20 0.71
C ILE A 126 -5.87 13.86 0.39
N PHE A 127 -5.08 12.80 0.30
CA PHE A 127 -5.58 11.44 0.27
C PHE A 127 -5.51 10.85 1.68
N SER A 128 -6.48 10.05 2.05
CA SER A 128 -6.44 9.27 3.28
C SER A 128 -6.88 7.83 3.06
N VAL A 129 -6.15 6.90 3.65
CA VAL A 129 -6.56 5.49 3.79
C VAL A 129 -6.82 5.26 5.26
N THR A 130 -8.08 5.02 5.58
CA THR A 130 -8.56 4.83 6.96
C THR A 130 -9.08 3.41 7.11
N ASP A 131 -8.63 2.70 8.12
CA ASP A 131 -9.09 1.37 8.47
C ASP A 131 -9.63 1.30 9.90
N THR A 132 -10.39 0.25 10.19
CA THR A 132 -10.89 -0.06 11.54
C THR A 132 -10.17 -1.27 12.14
N GLY A 133 -8.91 -1.49 11.77
CA GLY A 133 -8.09 -2.59 12.22
C GLY A 133 -7.52 -2.39 13.64
N CYS A 134 -6.44 -3.09 13.93
CA CYS A 134 -5.80 -3.05 15.26
C CYS A 134 -5.20 -1.69 15.63
N GLY A 135 -5.06 -0.77 14.68
CA GLY A 135 -4.45 0.54 14.90
C GLY A 135 -2.92 0.48 15.05
N ILE A 136 -2.34 1.65 15.27
CA ILE A 136 -0.90 1.84 15.44
C ILE A 136 -0.67 2.74 16.66
N ASP A 137 0.25 2.32 17.53
CA ASP A 137 0.66 3.11 18.66
C ASP A 137 1.27 4.45 18.20
N LYS A 138 0.85 5.55 18.84
CA LYS A 138 1.30 6.91 18.49
C LYS A 138 2.82 7.06 18.56
N GLU A 139 3.47 6.41 19.51
CA GLU A 139 4.93 6.45 19.65
C GLU A 139 5.66 5.79 18.49
N LYS A 140 5.00 4.89 17.77
CA LYS A 140 5.54 4.19 16.60
C LYS A 140 5.23 4.89 15.27
N GLY A 141 4.48 5.99 15.28
CA GLY A 141 4.00 6.69 14.09
C GLY A 141 5.09 7.12 13.10
N GLU A 142 6.30 7.45 13.59
CA GLU A 142 7.45 7.74 12.72
C GLU A 142 8.27 6.49 12.38
N LEU A 143 8.33 5.53 13.30
CA LEU A 143 9.12 4.30 13.15
C LEU A 143 8.62 3.45 12.00
N ILE A 144 7.31 3.36 11.79
CA ILE A 144 6.69 2.54 10.73
C ILE A 144 7.12 2.92 9.30
N PHE A 145 7.64 4.14 9.12
CA PHE A 145 8.17 4.59 7.83
C PHE A 145 9.67 4.32 7.66
N GLN A 146 10.32 3.72 8.65
CA GLN A 146 11.71 3.27 8.53
C GLN A 146 11.77 1.97 7.72
N ARG A 147 12.90 1.74 7.08
CA ARG A 147 13.11 0.53 6.26
C ARG A 147 13.24 -0.69 7.14
N PHE A 148 12.66 -1.80 6.70
CA PHE A 148 12.67 -3.08 7.38
C PHE A 148 11.97 -3.08 8.75
N GLU A 149 11.30 -1.99 9.12
CA GLU A 149 10.54 -1.92 10.34
C GLU A 149 9.17 -2.60 10.18
N LYS A 150 8.87 -3.45 11.15
CA LYS A 150 7.59 -4.17 11.25
C LYS A 150 7.10 -4.09 12.69
N LEU A 151 5.84 -3.72 12.87
CA LEU A 151 5.19 -3.73 14.19
C LEU A 151 4.78 -5.15 14.59
N ASP A 152 4.62 -6.04 13.62
CA ASP A 152 4.19 -7.42 13.80
C ASP A 152 5.01 -8.35 12.90
N ASN A 153 5.67 -9.33 13.54
CA ASN A 153 6.49 -10.34 12.85
C ASN A 153 5.67 -11.52 12.32
N MET A 154 4.42 -11.67 12.73
CA MET A 154 3.57 -12.80 12.32
C MET A 154 3.01 -12.61 10.92
N ASN A 155 2.86 -11.38 10.48
CA ASN A 155 2.30 -11.08 9.18
C ASN A 155 3.37 -11.00 8.07
N PRO A 156 3.13 -11.58 6.87
CA PRO A 156 4.09 -11.56 5.76
C PRO A 156 4.38 -10.12 5.28
N GLY A 157 5.63 -9.90 4.82
CA GLY A 157 6.10 -8.61 4.29
C GLY A 157 7.47 -8.25 4.86
N PHE A 158 8.17 -7.35 4.17
CA PHE A 158 9.59 -7.03 4.45
C PHE A 158 9.79 -5.69 5.14
N GLY A 159 8.72 -4.94 5.45
CA GLY A 159 8.82 -3.61 6.08
C GLY A 159 9.34 -2.51 5.14
N LEU A 160 9.21 -2.68 3.82
CA LEU A 160 9.67 -1.71 2.84
C LEU A 160 8.56 -0.81 2.28
N GLY A 161 7.32 -1.28 2.25
CA GLY A 161 6.21 -0.59 1.59
C GLY A 161 5.98 0.84 2.06
N LEU A 162 5.93 1.08 3.38
CA LEU A 162 5.73 2.44 3.93
C LEU A 162 6.92 3.35 3.71
N SER A 163 8.15 2.84 3.75
CA SER A 163 9.35 3.62 3.44
C SER A 163 9.40 4.02 1.96
N ILE A 164 8.95 3.15 1.05
CA ILE A 164 8.77 3.46 -0.37
C ILE A 164 7.67 4.52 -0.54
N CYS A 165 6.52 4.39 0.13
CA CYS A 165 5.48 5.41 0.11
C CYS A 165 6.01 6.78 0.50
N ARG A 166 6.81 6.87 1.59
CA ARG A 166 7.43 8.14 2.02
C ARG A 166 8.35 8.71 0.96
N SER A 167 9.22 7.89 0.38
CA SER A 167 10.15 8.33 -0.66
C SER A 167 9.43 8.80 -1.93
N LEU A 168 8.43 8.05 -2.39
CA LEU A 168 7.62 8.42 -3.56
C LEU A 168 6.81 9.69 -3.31
N THR A 169 6.20 9.82 -2.12
CA THR A 169 5.43 11.02 -1.76
C THR A 169 6.34 12.25 -1.73
N THR A 170 7.55 12.14 -1.17
CA THR A 170 8.55 13.21 -1.18
C THR A 170 8.96 13.57 -2.61
N LEU A 171 9.16 12.57 -3.46
CA LEU A 171 9.49 12.76 -4.88
C LEU A 171 8.40 13.51 -5.63
N LEU A 172 7.12 13.28 -5.28
CA LEU A 172 5.96 14.01 -5.82
C LEU A 172 5.77 15.41 -5.18
N GLY A 173 6.68 15.85 -4.32
CA GLY A 173 6.63 17.15 -3.65
C GLY A 173 5.68 17.23 -2.46
N GLY A 174 5.26 16.08 -1.94
CA GLY A 174 4.30 15.98 -0.85
C GLY A 174 4.86 15.41 0.44
N LYS A 175 3.97 15.07 1.36
CA LYS A 175 4.28 14.40 2.63
C LYS A 175 3.28 13.29 2.95
N ILE A 176 3.73 12.27 3.68
CA ILE A 176 2.92 11.17 4.20
C ILE A 176 3.13 11.05 5.70
N TYR A 177 2.05 10.79 6.43
CA TYR A 177 2.10 10.63 7.88
C TYR A 177 0.94 9.76 8.37
N LEU A 178 1.08 9.27 9.61
CA LEU A 178 0.00 8.62 10.37
C LEU A 178 -0.78 9.70 11.12
N ASP A 179 -2.11 9.72 10.97
CA ASP A 179 -2.97 10.57 11.79
C ASP A 179 -3.10 9.96 13.20
N THR A 180 -2.30 10.45 14.13
CA THR A 180 -2.28 9.97 15.51
C THR A 180 -3.47 10.43 16.36
N GLN A 181 -4.36 11.28 15.84
CA GLN A 181 -5.61 11.67 16.47
C GLN A 181 -6.73 10.67 16.18
N TYR A 182 -6.63 9.92 15.09
CA TYR A 182 -7.57 8.86 14.79
C TYR A 182 -7.34 7.64 15.70
N THR A 183 -8.40 7.16 16.35
CA THR A 183 -8.33 6.06 17.33
C THR A 183 -9.18 4.85 16.99
N GLY A 184 -9.87 4.88 15.83
CA GLY A 184 -10.74 3.77 15.40
C GLY A 184 -10.04 2.66 14.61
N GLY A 185 -8.70 2.70 14.51
CA GLY A 185 -7.84 1.85 13.71
C GLY A 185 -6.61 2.63 13.28
N ALA A 186 -6.17 2.56 12.03
CA ALA A 186 -5.14 3.42 11.49
C ALA A 186 -5.70 4.34 10.40
N ARG A 187 -5.12 5.56 10.31
CA ARG A 187 -5.37 6.51 9.22
C ARG A 187 -4.05 7.03 8.70
N PHE A 188 -3.71 6.64 7.49
CA PHE A 188 -2.58 7.19 6.74
C PHE A 188 -3.04 8.36 5.88
N VAL A 189 -2.29 9.44 5.90
CA VAL A 189 -2.58 10.65 5.15
C VAL A 189 -1.43 10.95 4.20
N VAL A 190 -1.76 11.22 2.94
CA VAL A 190 -0.84 11.66 1.88
C VAL A 190 -1.29 13.03 1.41
N GLU A 191 -0.43 14.02 1.54
CA GLU A 191 -0.68 15.37 1.06
C GLU A 191 0.23 15.65 -0.13
N LEU A 192 -0.36 15.99 -1.28
CA LEU A 192 0.35 16.35 -2.50
C LEU A 192 -0.02 17.79 -2.92
N PRO A 193 0.91 18.56 -3.51
CA PRO A 193 0.58 19.85 -4.07
C PRO A 193 -0.35 19.69 -5.28
N LEU A 194 -1.33 20.57 -5.44
CA LEU A 194 -2.19 20.63 -6.64
C LEU A 194 -1.38 20.99 -7.89
N HIS A 195 -0.29 21.74 -7.71
CA HIS A 195 0.67 22.10 -8.75
C HIS A 195 2.04 21.57 -8.30
N PRO A 196 2.59 20.55 -8.97
CA PRO A 196 3.91 20.04 -8.61
C PRO A 196 4.95 21.15 -8.71
N PRO A 197 5.99 21.14 -7.85
CA PRO A 197 7.10 22.07 -7.99
C PRO A 197 7.76 21.89 -9.37
N VAL A 198 8.04 23.00 -10.04
CA VAL A 198 8.71 23.05 -11.36
C VAL A 198 10.16 22.63 -11.21
#